data_759e8b050a8222bcef993451b9510642
#
_entry.id   759e8b050a8222bcef993451b9510642
#
_cell.length_a   1.000
_cell.length_b   1.000
_cell.length_c   1.000
_cell.angle_alpha   90.00
_cell.angle_beta   90.00
_cell.angle_gamma   90.00
#
_symmetry.space_group_name_H-M   'P 1'
#
loop_
_entity.id
_entity.type
_entity.pdbx_description
1 polymer ?
#
loop_
_entity_poly.entity_id
_entity_poly.type
_entity_poly.pdbx_seq_one_letter_code
_entity_poly.pdbx_strand_id
1 'polypeptide(L)'
;MSRTLVFCTSYAETESLWTNRYRLWVNAIRGGDVEHDHVLLVDDASPVLPAWPDTRVTNRLTDGPLSKPVTIYRFDKRLGRQARTVYPGWYRSFCFAARFAEAHGFDRVVHIESDGFIVSRTMQHYINTITDEWIAPGIQSHDMPESAIQVMAGTGFRSFVEFAKKPYSESVGYEAENLLPLTRVVREFIGSRYGE
;
A
#
# COMPACT_ATOMS: atom_id res chain seq x y z
N MET A 1 13.90 17.45 -0.17
CA MET A 1 14.01 16.02 0.20
C MET A 1 12.71 15.34 -0.22
N SER A 2 12.80 14.19 -0.85
CA SER A 2 11.63 13.37 -1.20
C SER A 2 10.92 12.93 0.07
N ARG A 3 9.58 12.99 0.07
CA ARG A 3 8.76 12.53 1.21
C ARG A 3 8.08 11.22 0.85
N THR A 4 8.28 10.21 1.68
CA THR A 4 7.82 8.86 1.43
C THR A 4 6.61 8.49 2.29
N LEU A 5 5.56 8.00 1.66
CA LEU A 5 4.40 7.35 2.27
C LEU A 5 4.52 5.84 2.11
N VAL A 6 4.47 5.09 3.22
CA VAL A 6 4.25 3.63 3.16
C VAL A 6 2.79 3.33 3.46
N PHE A 7 2.13 2.49 2.67
CA PHE A 7 0.73 2.18 2.91
C PHE A 7 0.38 0.70 2.67
N CYS A 8 -0.72 0.27 3.30
CA CYS A 8 -1.46 -0.93 2.92
C CYS A 8 -2.97 -0.67 2.88
N THR A 9 -3.68 -1.55 2.18
CA THR A 9 -5.14 -1.63 2.29
C THR A 9 -5.52 -2.44 3.52
N SER A 10 -6.63 -2.11 4.17
CA SER A 10 -7.03 -2.79 5.40
C SER A 10 -8.53 -3.05 5.48
N TYR A 11 -8.87 -4.15 6.14
CA TYR A 11 -10.19 -4.46 6.65
C TYR A 11 -10.05 -5.48 7.79
N ALA A 12 -10.61 -5.18 8.94
CA ALA A 12 -10.59 -6.05 10.10
C ALA A 12 -11.97 -6.16 10.76
N GLU A 13 -12.47 -7.38 10.89
CA GLU A 13 -13.76 -7.66 11.53
C GLU A 13 -13.66 -7.61 13.06
N THR A 14 -12.45 -7.76 13.62
CA THR A 14 -12.22 -7.85 15.06
C THR A 14 -11.00 -7.03 15.50
N GLU A 15 -10.94 -6.67 16.78
CA GLU A 15 -9.75 -6.05 17.39
C GLU A 15 -8.52 -6.96 17.33
N SER A 16 -8.73 -8.27 17.40
CA SER A 16 -7.64 -9.25 17.28
C SER A 16 -6.95 -9.18 15.91
N LEU A 17 -7.69 -8.98 14.82
CA LEU A 17 -7.10 -8.78 13.49
C LEU A 17 -6.29 -7.49 13.41
N TRP A 18 -6.77 -6.41 14.05
CA TRP A 18 -5.99 -5.18 14.15
C TRP A 18 -4.67 -5.40 14.88
N THR A 19 -4.70 -6.15 15.97
CA THR A 19 -3.51 -6.43 16.79
C THR A 19 -2.55 -7.39 16.11
N ASN A 20 -3.06 -8.53 15.61
CA ASN A 20 -2.24 -9.66 15.17
C ASN A 20 -1.81 -9.56 13.70
N ARG A 21 -2.38 -8.64 12.92
CA ARG A 21 -1.99 -8.39 11.53
C ARG A 21 -1.47 -6.96 11.33
N TYR A 22 -2.36 -5.99 11.48
CA TYR A 22 -2.02 -4.61 11.10
C TYR A 22 -1.03 -3.94 12.06
N ARG A 23 -1.12 -4.20 13.38
CA ARG A 23 -0.14 -3.68 14.32
C ARG A 23 1.23 -4.31 14.13
N LEU A 24 1.29 -5.61 13.86
CA LEU A 24 2.55 -6.28 13.52
C LEU A 24 3.16 -5.70 12.24
N TRP A 25 2.34 -5.48 11.21
CA TRP A 25 2.76 -4.85 9.98
C TRP A 25 3.32 -3.44 10.21
N VAL A 26 2.59 -2.57 10.94
CA VAL A 26 3.06 -1.22 11.30
C VAL A 26 4.39 -1.28 12.04
N ASN A 27 4.52 -2.19 13.00
CA ASN A 27 5.75 -2.34 13.76
C ASN A 27 6.93 -2.82 12.87
N ALA A 28 6.68 -3.71 11.94
CA ALA A 28 7.69 -4.18 10.98
C ALA A 28 8.14 -3.06 10.04
N ILE A 29 7.22 -2.23 9.53
CA ILE A 29 7.58 -1.06 8.71
C ILE A 29 8.42 -0.07 9.52
N ARG A 30 7.98 0.30 10.72
CA ARG A 30 8.65 1.30 11.55
C ARG A 30 9.98 0.82 12.17
N GLY A 31 10.16 -0.47 12.31
CA GLY A 31 11.39 -1.10 12.80
C GLY A 31 12.34 -1.56 11.70
N GLY A 32 11.93 -1.47 10.44
CA GLY A 32 12.73 -1.83 9.27
C GLY A 32 13.53 -0.65 8.72
N ASP A 33 14.26 -0.93 7.64
CA ASP A 33 15.16 0.03 6.97
C ASP A 33 14.50 0.70 5.74
N VAL A 34 13.21 0.46 5.48
CA VAL A 34 12.47 1.19 4.44
C VAL A 34 12.22 2.62 4.92
N GLU A 35 12.88 3.58 4.26
CA GLU A 35 12.74 5.00 4.60
C GLU A 35 11.32 5.49 4.35
N HIS A 36 10.73 6.13 5.35
CA HIS A 36 9.38 6.67 5.28
C HIS A 36 9.16 7.83 6.26
N ASP A 37 8.32 8.77 5.87
CA ASP A 37 7.89 9.88 6.70
C ASP A 37 6.53 9.60 7.37
N HIS A 38 5.74 8.71 6.79
CA HIS A 38 4.41 8.41 7.31
C HIS A 38 3.92 7.02 6.90
N VAL A 39 3.08 6.42 7.76
CA VAL A 39 2.43 5.13 7.51
C VAL A 39 0.93 5.33 7.39
N LEU A 40 0.31 4.82 6.32
CA LEU A 40 -1.11 4.91 6.06
C LEU A 40 -1.74 3.52 5.94
N LEU A 41 -2.80 3.28 6.72
CA LEU A 41 -3.71 2.16 6.49
C LEU A 41 -5.00 2.71 5.89
N VAL A 42 -5.39 2.19 4.72
CA VAL A 42 -6.63 2.61 4.06
C VAL A 42 -7.71 1.55 4.30
N ASP A 43 -8.61 1.88 5.21
CA ASP A 43 -9.59 0.94 5.76
C ASP A 43 -10.92 0.94 4.99
N ASP A 44 -11.31 -0.24 4.52
CA ASP A 44 -12.56 -0.49 3.77
C ASP A 44 -13.78 -0.64 4.71
N ALA A 45 -13.96 0.29 5.64
CA ALA A 45 -15.06 0.36 6.60
C ALA A 45 -15.13 -0.83 7.56
N SER A 46 -14.06 -1.11 8.29
CA SER A 46 -14.04 -2.08 9.39
C SER A 46 -15.10 -1.75 10.45
N PRO A 47 -15.83 -2.75 10.98
CA PRO A 47 -16.83 -2.52 12.03
C PRO A 47 -16.20 -2.04 13.35
N VAL A 48 -14.96 -2.41 13.60
CA VAL A 48 -14.17 -2.00 14.77
C VAL A 48 -12.90 -1.28 14.33
N LEU A 49 -12.40 -0.37 15.15
CA LEU A 49 -11.14 0.35 14.90
C LEU A 49 -10.24 0.22 16.12
N PRO A 50 -8.92 0.20 15.94
CA PRO A 50 -8.00 0.09 17.05
C PRO A 50 -7.85 1.45 17.77
N ALA A 51 -7.62 1.41 19.07
CA ALA A 51 -7.30 2.58 19.90
C ALA A 51 -5.78 2.69 20.14
N TRP A 52 -4.97 2.78 19.07
CA TRP A 52 -3.52 2.91 19.20
C TRP A 52 -3.11 4.36 19.48
N PRO A 53 -2.27 4.62 20.50
CA PRO A 53 -1.94 5.98 20.93
C PRO A 53 -1.12 6.77 19.90
N ASP A 54 -0.38 6.09 19.04
CA ASP A 54 0.46 6.65 17.98
C ASP A 54 -0.25 6.76 16.62
N THR A 55 -1.58 6.53 16.59
CA THR A 55 -2.37 6.49 15.39
C THR A 55 -3.46 7.53 15.40
N ARG A 56 -3.67 8.18 14.25
CA ARG A 56 -4.82 9.01 13.96
C ARG A 56 -5.82 8.23 13.13
N VAL A 57 -7.08 8.22 13.52
CA VAL A 57 -8.18 7.69 12.71
C VAL A 57 -8.96 8.87 12.13
N THR A 58 -9.23 8.84 10.82
CA THR A 58 -9.98 9.89 10.12
C THR A 58 -10.75 9.34 8.91
N ASN A 59 -11.81 10.01 8.52
CA ASN A 59 -12.51 9.81 7.25
C ASN A 59 -12.42 11.05 6.33
N ARG A 60 -11.55 12.00 6.66
CA ARG A 60 -11.31 13.22 5.89
C ARG A 60 -9.92 13.20 5.29
N LEU A 61 -9.84 13.47 3.98
CA LEU A 61 -8.57 13.49 3.24
C LEU A 61 -7.62 14.58 3.76
N THR A 62 -8.16 15.77 4.02
CA THR A 62 -7.41 16.93 4.49
C THR A 62 -8.00 17.42 5.80
N ASP A 63 -7.56 16.83 6.89
CA ASP A 63 -8.03 17.16 8.24
C ASP A 63 -6.85 17.68 9.09
N GLY A 64 -6.14 18.68 8.55
CA GLY A 64 -4.96 19.30 9.15
C GLY A 64 -3.67 18.48 9.00
N PRO A 65 -2.60 18.88 9.70
CA PRO A 65 -1.28 18.26 9.59
C PRO A 65 -1.28 16.81 10.12
N LEU A 66 -0.38 16.00 9.59
CA LEU A 66 -0.14 14.63 10.06
C LEU A 66 0.58 14.66 11.41
N SER A 67 -0.17 14.77 12.50
CA SER A 67 0.34 14.92 13.86
C SER A 67 0.77 13.61 14.54
N LYS A 68 0.47 12.47 13.93
CA LYS A 68 0.83 11.14 14.41
C LYS A 68 1.60 10.40 13.31
N PRO A 69 2.51 9.48 13.64
CA PRO A 69 3.29 8.75 12.64
C PRO A 69 2.46 7.77 11.79
N VAL A 70 1.29 7.38 12.25
CA VAL A 70 0.38 6.46 11.57
C VAL A 70 -0.99 7.12 11.39
N THR A 71 -1.57 6.95 10.20
CA THR A 71 -2.97 7.30 9.94
C THR A 71 -3.73 6.06 9.49
N ILE A 72 -4.93 5.87 10.05
CA ILE A 72 -5.96 4.99 9.50
C ILE A 72 -7.00 5.89 8.86
N TYR A 73 -7.06 5.86 7.52
CA TYR A 73 -8.17 6.47 6.81
C TYR A 73 -9.28 5.45 6.66
N ARG A 74 -10.47 5.75 7.16
CA ARG A 74 -11.61 4.83 7.13
C ARG A 74 -12.69 5.32 6.18
N PHE A 75 -13.09 4.48 5.23
CA PHE A 75 -14.30 4.73 4.43
C PHE A 75 -15.57 4.46 5.24
N ASP A 76 -16.65 5.15 4.89
CA ASP A 76 -17.96 4.99 5.57
C ASP A 76 -18.68 3.71 5.15
N LYS A 77 -18.40 3.19 3.96
CA LYS A 77 -19.06 2.01 3.39
C LYS A 77 -18.05 0.98 2.90
N ARG A 78 -18.22 -0.26 3.34
CA ARG A 78 -17.48 -1.40 2.82
C ARG A 78 -17.87 -1.70 1.37
N LEU A 79 -16.87 -1.93 0.52
CA LEU A 79 -17.03 -2.48 -0.83
C LEU A 79 -16.58 -3.93 -0.92
N GLY A 80 -15.57 -4.32 -0.14
CA GLY A 80 -15.09 -5.68 -0.01
C GLY A 80 -14.49 -6.28 -1.28
N ARG A 81 -14.40 -7.61 -1.26
CA ARG A 81 -14.05 -8.46 -2.40
C ARG A 81 -15.24 -9.34 -2.73
N GLN A 82 -15.66 -9.35 -3.98
CA GLN A 82 -16.83 -10.12 -4.44
C GLN A 82 -16.42 -11.42 -5.14
N ALA A 83 -15.26 -11.42 -5.81
CA ALA A 83 -14.68 -12.58 -6.47
C ALA A 83 -13.15 -12.42 -6.58
N ARG A 84 -12.47 -13.43 -7.15
CA ARG A 84 -11.02 -13.38 -7.35
C ARG A 84 -10.59 -12.13 -8.13
N THR A 85 -11.28 -11.83 -9.22
CA THR A 85 -11.02 -10.67 -10.09
C THR A 85 -12.03 -9.53 -9.90
N VAL A 86 -12.79 -9.52 -8.79
CA VAL A 86 -13.77 -8.47 -8.46
C VAL A 86 -13.54 -8.01 -7.03
N TYR A 87 -12.72 -6.97 -6.86
CA TYR A 87 -12.22 -6.49 -5.58
C TYR A 87 -12.32 -4.95 -5.43
N PRO A 88 -13.55 -4.39 -5.50
CA PRO A 88 -13.74 -2.94 -5.49
C PRO A 88 -13.23 -2.25 -4.21
N GLY A 89 -13.26 -2.94 -3.08
CA GLY A 89 -12.74 -2.41 -1.81
C GLY A 89 -11.22 -2.21 -1.85
N TRP A 90 -10.48 -3.20 -2.34
CA TRP A 90 -9.04 -3.10 -2.53
C TRP A 90 -8.70 -1.98 -3.52
N TYR A 91 -9.33 -1.98 -4.69
CA TYR A 91 -9.07 -0.99 -5.73
C TYR A 91 -9.28 0.45 -5.23
N ARG A 92 -10.43 0.70 -4.57
CA ARG A 92 -10.72 2.01 -3.97
C ARG A 92 -9.66 2.41 -2.95
N SER A 93 -9.31 1.49 -2.06
CA SER A 93 -8.33 1.75 -1.00
C SER A 93 -6.93 1.97 -1.56
N PHE A 94 -6.53 1.18 -2.55
CA PHE A 94 -5.26 1.33 -3.26
C PHE A 94 -5.18 2.70 -3.97
N CYS A 95 -6.17 3.04 -4.79
CA CYS A 95 -6.22 4.32 -5.50
C CYS A 95 -6.32 5.53 -4.56
N PHE A 96 -6.95 5.37 -3.39
CA PHE A 96 -7.03 6.44 -2.40
C PHE A 96 -5.66 6.86 -1.87
N ALA A 97 -4.71 5.94 -1.78
CA ALA A 97 -3.36 6.26 -1.31
C ALA A 97 -2.64 7.29 -2.21
N ALA A 98 -2.89 7.27 -3.53
CA ALA A 98 -2.38 8.31 -4.44
C ALA A 98 -2.93 9.69 -4.08
N ARG A 99 -4.25 9.79 -3.86
CA ARG A 99 -4.91 11.04 -3.47
C ARG A 99 -4.44 11.56 -2.11
N PHE A 100 -4.23 10.65 -1.16
CA PHE A 100 -3.69 10.98 0.15
C PHE A 100 -2.25 11.51 0.02
N ALA A 101 -1.42 10.84 -0.77
CA ALA A 101 -0.05 11.26 -1.01
C ALA A 101 0.02 12.67 -1.61
N GLU A 102 -0.75 12.96 -2.67
CA GLU A 102 -0.83 14.30 -3.26
C GLU A 102 -1.28 15.37 -2.25
N ALA A 103 -2.36 15.10 -1.51
CA ALA A 103 -2.95 16.04 -0.56
C ALA A 103 -2.01 16.42 0.59
N HIS A 104 -1.09 15.51 0.95
CA HIS A 104 -0.12 15.71 2.04
C HIS A 104 1.31 15.94 1.57
N GLY A 105 1.53 16.12 0.25
CA GLY A 105 2.83 16.48 -0.33
C GLY A 105 3.87 15.35 -0.23
N PHE A 106 3.45 14.10 -0.38
CA PHE A 106 4.35 12.97 -0.62
C PHE A 106 4.58 12.84 -2.12
N ASP A 107 5.80 12.53 -2.51
CA ASP A 107 6.23 12.37 -3.91
C ASP A 107 6.78 10.96 -4.19
N ARG A 108 6.81 10.13 -3.16
CA ARG A 108 7.15 8.71 -3.22
C ARG A 108 6.17 7.90 -2.36
N VAL A 109 5.71 6.78 -2.92
CA VAL A 109 4.77 5.90 -2.25
C VAL A 109 5.30 4.46 -2.32
N VAL A 110 5.27 3.76 -1.20
CA VAL A 110 5.59 2.34 -1.10
C VAL A 110 4.34 1.60 -0.65
N HIS A 111 3.84 0.69 -1.47
CA HIS A 111 2.79 -0.24 -1.11
C HIS A 111 3.41 -1.53 -0.61
N ILE A 112 2.97 -1.99 0.55
CA ILE A 112 3.29 -3.32 1.08
C ILE A 112 2.00 -3.90 1.64
N GLU A 113 1.50 -5.02 1.10
CA GLU A 113 0.28 -5.64 1.63
C GLU A 113 0.44 -6.04 3.09
N SER A 114 -0.65 -5.99 3.85
CA SER A 114 -0.64 -6.19 5.31
C SER A 114 -0.31 -7.62 5.77
N ASP A 115 -0.19 -8.56 4.85
CA ASP A 115 0.30 -9.94 5.06
C ASP A 115 1.69 -10.15 4.44
N GLY A 116 2.31 -9.09 3.89
CA GLY A 116 3.66 -9.07 3.35
C GLY A 116 4.67 -8.43 4.31
N PHE A 117 5.85 -9.03 4.43
CA PHE A 117 6.96 -8.52 5.23
C PHE A 117 8.25 -8.56 4.41
N ILE A 118 8.95 -7.44 4.33
CA ILE A 118 10.26 -7.39 3.68
C ILE A 118 11.33 -7.68 4.74
N VAL A 119 11.76 -8.92 4.84
CA VAL A 119 12.76 -9.35 5.83
C VAL A 119 14.19 -9.11 5.36
N SER A 120 14.44 -9.02 4.05
CA SER A 120 15.75 -8.77 3.48
C SER A 120 16.13 -7.29 3.61
N ARG A 121 17.15 -6.97 4.40
CA ARG A 121 17.69 -5.61 4.51
C ARG A 121 18.22 -5.11 3.16
N THR A 122 18.83 -5.97 2.37
CA THR A 122 19.29 -5.62 1.02
C THR A 122 18.13 -5.14 0.15
N MET A 123 16.98 -5.82 0.21
CA MET A 123 15.78 -5.38 -0.52
C MET A 123 15.21 -4.08 0.05
N GLN A 124 15.21 -3.90 1.39
CA GLN A 124 14.76 -2.65 2.00
C GLN A 124 15.63 -1.46 1.54
N HIS A 125 16.95 -1.62 1.55
CA HIS A 125 17.89 -0.60 1.04
C HIS A 125 17.70 -0.36 -0.45
N TYR A 126 17.50 -1.41 -1.25
CA TYR A 126 17.22 -1.27 -2.69
C TYR A 126 15.95 -0.43 -2.92
N ILE A 127 14.87 -0.71 -2.19
CA ILE A 127 13.63 0.08 -2.25
C ILE A 127 13.93 1.57 -2.03
N ASN A 128 14.83 1.91 -1.10
CA ASN A 128 15.18 3.30 -0.82
C ASN A 128 15.92 3.99 -1.98
N THR A 129 16.54 3.24 -2.89
CA THR A 129 17.23 3.80 -4.07
C THR A 129 16.31 4.17 -5.22
N ILE A 130 15.06 3.72 -5.20
CA ILE A 130 14.10 3.96 -6.29
C ILE A 130 13.56 5.38 -6.21
N THR A 131 13.83 6.18 -7.24
CA THR A 131 13.49 7.61 -7.29
C THR A 131 12.60 8.02 -8.47
N ASP A 132 12.40 7.18 -9.48
CA ASP A 132 11.71 7.58 -10.72
C ASP A 132 10.89 6.49 -11.42
N GLU A 133 10.46 5.42 -10.79
CA GLU A 133 9.76 4.33 -11.47
C GLU A 133 8.53 3.87 -10.69
N TRP A 134 7.65 3.11 -11.36
CA TRP A 134 6.67 2.24 -10.71
C TRP A 134 7.15 0.81 -10.85
N ILE A 135 7.67 0.24 -9.78
CA ILE A 135 8.26 -1.10 -9.78
C ILE A 135 7.50 -2.05 -8.86
N ALA A 136 7.58 -3.33 -9.20
CA ALA A 136 7.29 -4.45 -8.31
C ALA A 136 8.37 -5.53 -8.46
N PRO A 137 8.64 -6.36 -7.43
CA PRO A 137 9.47 -7.55 -7.56
C PRO A 137 8.84 -8.57 -8.52
N GLY A 138 9.65 -9.41 -9.15
CA GLY A 138 9.17 -10.56 -9.92
C GLY A 138 8.90 -11.76 -9.02
N ILE A 139 7.94 -12.60 -9.41
CA ILE A 139 7.69 -13.90 -8.79
C ILE A 139 8.58 -14.96 -9.47
N GLN A 140 9.27 -15.80 -8.67
CA GLN A 140 10.20 -16.79 -9.19
C GLN A 140 9.53 -17.85 -10.08
N SER A 141 8.37 -18.31 -9.69
CA SER A 141 7.65 -19.41 -10.34
C SER A 141 6.77 -18.99 -11.51
N HIS A 142 6.57 -17.69 -11.72
CA HIS A 142 5.68 -17.16 -12.74
C HIS A 142 6.30 -15.91 -13.37
N ASP A 143 6.08 -15.70 -14.64
CA ASP A 143 6.52 -14.46 -15.32
C ASP A 143 5.57 -13.30 -15.03
N MET A 144 5.32 -13.07 -13.76
CA MET A 144 4.40 -12.06 -13.25
C MET A 144 5.07 -11.21 -12.16
N PRO A 145 4.66 -9.96 -11.98
CA PRO A 145 5.08 -9.16 -10.83
C PRO A 145 4.43 -9.63 -9.52
N GLU A 146 5.11 -9.43 -8.39
CA GLU A 146 4.53 -9.54 -7.05
C GLU A 146 3.89 -8.22 -6.67
N SER A 147 2.57 -8.12 -6.84
CA SER A 147 1.83 -6.87 -6.61
C SER A 147 1.72 -6.46 -5.14
N ALA A 148 2.08 -7.36 -4.22
CA ALA A 148 2.04 -7.07 -2.77
C ALA A 148 3.11 -6.07 -2.33
N ILE A 149 4.17 -5.87 -3.13
CA ILE A 149 5.23 -4.91 -2.85
C ILE A 149 5.43 -4.04 -4.08
N GLN A 150 5.23 -2.74 -3.93
CA GLN A 150 5.36 -1.80 -5.05
C GLN A 150 6.01 -0.51 -4.56
N VAL A 151 6.83 0.09 -5.42
CA VAL A 151 7.38 1.44 -5.20
C VAL A 151 6.96 2.32 -6.36
N MET A 152 6.38 3.46 -6.06
CA MET A 152 5.98 4.49 -6.99
C MET A 152 6.73 5.79 -6.64
N ALA A 153 7.64 6.23 -7.50
CA ALA A 153 8.43 7.43 -7.31
C ALA A 153 8.54 8.22 -8.61
N GLY A 154 8.72 9.52 -8.57
CA GLY A 154 8.94 10.36 -9.73
C GLY A 154 7.89 10.17 -10.83
N THR A 155 8.29 9.66 -12.02
CA THR A 155 7.36 9.34 -13.12
C THR A 155 6.40 8.22 -12.73
N GLY A 156 6.85 7.24 -11.96
CA GLY A 156 6.01 6.15 -11.43
C GLY A 156 4.93 6.66 -10.48
N PHE A 157 5.24 7.64 -9.64
CA PHE A 157 4.23 8.28 -8.78
C PHE A 157 3.19 9.04 -9.61
N ARG A 158 3.60 9.77 -10.65
CA ARG A 158 2.64 10.42 -11.57
C ARG A 158 1.75 9.41 -12.27
N SER A 159 2.31 8.27 -12.71
CA SER A 159 1.53 7.19 -13.31
C SER A 159 0.52 6.59 -12.33
N PHE A 160 0.89 6.47 -11.04
CA PHE A 160 -0.03 6.01 -9.99
C PHE A 160 -1.19 6.98 -9.77
N VAL A 161 -0.91 8.29 -9.76
CA VAL A 161 -1.94 9.33 -9.66
C VAL A 161 -2.91 9.26 -10.85
N GLU A 162 -2.41 9.11 -12.07
CA GLU A 162 -3.25 8.97 -13.27
C GLU A 162 -4.05 7.65 -13.24
N PHE A 163 -3.43 6.56 -12.83
CA PHE A 163 -4.13 5.29 -12.64
C PHE A 163 -5.29 5.41 -11.64
N ALA A 164 -5.07 6.11 -10.53
CA ALA A 164 -6.07 6.30 -9.48
C ALA A 164 -7.30 7.14 -9.90
N LYS A 165 -7.24 7.82 -11.04
CA LYS A 165 -8.38 8.55 -11.63
C LYS A 165 -9.31 7.65 -12.45
N LYS A 166 -8.86 6.45 -12.82
CA LYS A 166 -9.65 5.51 -13.63
C LYS A 166 -10.81 4.95 -12.81
N PRO A 167 -12.00 4.80 -13.41
CA PRO A 167 -13.12 4.19 -12.73
C PRO A 167 -12.86 2.68 -12.54
N TYR A 168 -13.34 2.12 -11.43
CA TYR A 168 -13.18 0.69 -11.13
C TYR A 168 -13.75 -0.23 -12.22
N SER A 169 -14.78 0.22 -12.95
CA SER A 169 -15.39 -0.55 -14.05
C SER A 169 -14.38 -0.97 -15.13
N GLU A 170 -13.30 -0.23 -15.31
CA GLU A 170 -12.23 -0.57 -16.26
C GLU A 170 -11.28 -1.66 -15.74
N SER A 171 -11.38 -1.98 -14.43
CA SER A 171 -10.51 -2.92 -13.73
C SER A 171 -11.17 -4.26 -13.43
N VAL A 172 -12.49 -4.36 -13.67
CA VAL A 172 -13.26 -5.59 -13.40
C VAL A 172 -12.82 -6.72 -14.34
N GLY A 173 -12.53 -7.88 -13.76
CA GLY A 173 -12.12 -9.06 -14.51
C GLY A 173 -10.62 -9.23 -14.69
N TYR A 174 -9.81 -8.25 -14.26
CA TYR A 174 -8.35 -8.34 -14.28
C TYR A 174 -7.79 -8.62 -12.89
N GLU A 175 -6.71 -9.37 -12.82
CA GLU A 175 -5.87 -9.46 -11.62
C GLU A 175 -5.02 -8.19 -11.49
N ALA A 176 -4.63 -7.82 -10.27
CA ALA A 176 -3.85 -6.60 -10.03
C ALA A 176 -2.54 -6.60 -10.85
N GLU A 177 -1.90 -7.75 -10.96
CA GLU A 177 -0.65 -7.98 -11.69
C GLU A 177 -0.76 -7.60 -13.18
N ASN A 178 -1.94 -7.77 -13.78
CA ASN A 178 -2.22 -7.44 -15.17
C ASN A 178 -2.81 -6.03 -15.36
N LEU A 179 -3.21 -5.39 -14.27
CA LEU A 179 -3.90 -4.11 -14.30
C LEU A 179 -2.94 -2.93 -14.09
N LEU A 180 -1.95 -3.12 -13.22
CA LEU A 180 -1.06 -2.07 -12.77
C LEU A 180 -0.06 -1.68 -13.88
N PRO A 181 0.08 -0.37 -14.20
CA PRO A 181 0.97 0.09 -15.26
C PRO A 181 2.43 0.18 -14.77
N LEU A 182 2.95 -0.97 -14.30
CA LEU A 182 4.33 -1.06 -13.84
C LEU A 182 5.29 -0.68 -14.97
N THR A 183 6.29 0.13 -14.65
CA THR A 183 7.35 0.50 -15.60
C THR A 183 8.46 -0.53 -15.63
N ARG A 184 8.66 -1.26 -14.52
CA ARG A 184 9.67 -2.33 -14.44
C ARG A 184 9.29 -3.39 -13.42
N VAL A 185 9.55 -4.64 -13.76
CA VAL A 185 9.53 -5.78 -12.84
C VAL A 185 10.98 -6.09 -12.43
N VAL A 186 11.27 -5.99 -11.13
CA VAL A 186 12.61 -6.19 -10.58
C VAL A 186 12.89 -7.68 -10.47
N ARG A 187 13.96 -8.15 -11.12
CA ARG A 187 14.35 -9.56 -11.15
C ARG A 187 15.52 -9.90 -10.20
N GLU A 188 16.16 -8.89 -9.63
CA GLU A 188 17.28 -9.04 -8.69
C GLU A 188 16.83 -9.59 -7.33
N PHE A 189 15.57 -9.37 -6.98
CA PHE A 189 14.94 -9.90 -5.77
C PHE A 189 13.82 -10.85 -6.17
N ILE A 190 14.15 -12.12 -6.22
CA ILE A 190 13.21 -13.18 -6.48
C ILE A 190 12.71 -13.68 -5.14
N GLY A 191 11.48 -13.34 -4.80
CA GLY A 191 10.79 -13.82 -3.61
C GLY A 191 9.72 -14.84 -3.97
N SER A 192 9.49 -15.80 -3.10
CA SER A 192 8.27 -16.58 -3.13
C SER A 192 7.33 -16.03 -2.07
N ARG A 193 6.08 -15.72 -2.46
CA ARG A 193 5.01 -15.35 -1.53
C ARG A 193 4.74 -16.44 -0.49
N TYR A 194 5.15 -17.66 -0.78
CA TYR A 194 4.90 -18.85 0.04
C TYR A 194 6.11 -19.31 0.85
N GLY A 195 7.21 -18.54 0.85
CA GLY A 195 8.37 -18.82 1.70
C GLY A 195 9.21 -20.03 1.28
N GLU A 196 9.17 -20.42 0.01
CA GLU A 196 10.03 -21.49 -0.54
C GLU A 196 11.41 -20.96 -0.96
#